data_9a8a3643807eb8df66630ff66ca4e6be
#
_entry.id   9a8a3643807eb8df66630ff66ca4e6be
#
_cell.length_a   1.000
_cell.length_b   1.000
_cell.length_c   1.000
_cell.angle_alpha   90.00
_cell.angle_beta   90.00
_cell.angle_gamma   90.00
#
_symmetry.space_group_name_H-M   'P 1'
#
loop_
_entity.id
_entity.type
_entity.pdbx_description
1 polymer ?
#
loop_
_entity_poly.entity_id
_entity_poly.type
_entity_poly.pdbx_seq_one_letter_code
_entity_poly.pdbx_strand_id
1 'polypeptide(L)'
;MKDNKKYYWLKLKEDFFEEKYIKALRKLPDGDALTIVYLKMQLKSLKTEGIIQYDRILPSAEEELALVLDEDVNIVRLTLSAIVNMGLVEQWENDTLYMVAMQNLIGSETAVAERVRKHREKQKLLQCNTKVTNSNTYIEIDKREKREEKEIEIYSPAKAEPIVPYQEIT
;
A
#
# COMPACT_ATOMS: atom_id res chain seq x y z
N MET A 1 -25.84 9.53 13.49
CA MET A 1 -25.60 8.61 12.35
C MET A 1 -24.18 8.09 12.47
N LYS A 2 -23.95 6.76 12.49
CA LYS A 2 -22.58 6.22 12.47
C LYS A 2 -22.07 6.37 11.06
N ASP A 3 -21.11 7.23 10.82
CA ASP A 3 -20.43 7.36 9.55
C ASP A 3 -19.89 6.00 9.12
N ASN A 4 -20.44 5.51 8.03
CA ASN A 4 -20.02 4.23 7.45
C ASN A 4 -18.71 4.47 6.69
N LYS A 5 -17.59 4.61 7.44
CA LYS A 5 -16.28 4.95 6.91
C LYS A 5 -15.88 3.90 5.86
N LYS A 6 -15.73 4.34 4.61
CA LYS A 6 -15.25 3.52 3.50
C LYS A 6 -13.76 3.76 3.32
N TYR A 7 -12.99 2.69 3.22
CA TYR A 7 -11.57 2.74 2.95
C TYR A 7 -11.34 2.46 1.48
N TYR A 8 -10.37 3.16 0.90
CA TYR A 8 -9.94 2.97 -0.48
C TYR A 8 -8.46 2.66 -0.50
N TRP A 9 -8.03 1.84 -1.44
CA TRP A 9 -6.62 1.54 -1.66
C TRP A 9 -6.32 1.35 -3.13
N LEU A 10 -5.09 1.64 -3.52
CA LEU A 10 -4.58 1.37 -4.84
C LEU A 10 -4.04 -0.06 -4.88
N LYS A 11 -4.53 -0.86 -5.83
CA LYS A 11 -4.00 -2.19 -6.11
C LYS A 11 -2.80 -2.04 -7.04
N LEU A 12 -1.62 -1.92 -6.45
CA LEU A 12 -0.40 -1.87 -7.23
C LEU A 12 0.01 -3.28 -7.63
N LYS A 13 0.26 -3.51 -8.92
CA LYS A 13 0.74 -4.80 -9.42
C LYS A 13 2.20 -5.00 -9.06
N GLU A 14 2.63 -6.26 -8.90
CA GLU A 14 4.04 -6.60 -8.61
C GLU A 14 5.00 -6.17 -9.70
N ASP A 15 4.53 -6.15 -10.96
CA ASP A 15 5.28 -5.76 -12.15
C ASP A 15 5.14 -4.27 -12.52
N PHE A 16 4.59 -3.43 -11.63
CA PHE A 16 4.34 -2.00 -11.89
C PHE A 16 5.56 -1.28 -12.50
N PHE A 17 6.75 -1.49 -11.92
CA PHE A 17 7.99 -0.87 -12.41
C PHE A 17 8.54 -1.54 -13.68
N GLU A 18 8.00 -2.68 -14.07
CA GLU A 18 8.31 -3.37 -15.31
C GLU A 18 7.42 -2.93 -16.48
N GLU A 19 6.30 -2.26 -16.20
CA GLU A 19 5.40 -1.74 -17.23
C GLU A 19 6.12 -0.77 -18.16
N LYS A 20 5.87 -0.90 -19.48
CA LYS A 20 6.57 -0.12 -20.51
C LYS A 20 6.43 1.38 -20.32
N TYR A 21 5.25 1.85 -19.90
CA TYR A 21 4.97 3.27 -19.67
C TYR A 21 5.74 3.80 -18.46
N ILE A 22 5.83 3.04 -17.40
CA ILE A 22 6.58 3.41 -16.19
C ILE A 22 8.08 3.42 -16.48
N LYS A 23 8.60 2.41 -17.20
CA LYS A 23 9.99 2.42 -17.67
C LYS A 23 10.30 3.61 -18.57
N ALA A 24 9.38 3.99 -19.46
CA ALA A 24 9.53 5.17 -20.32
C ALA A 24 9.53 6.46 -19.51
N LEU A 25 8.61 6.61 -18.56
CA LEU A 25 8.52 7.77 -17.67
C LEU A 25 9.80 7.93 -16.85
N ARG A 26 10.33 6.85 -16.28
CA ARG A 26 11.57 6.85 -15.48
C ARG A 26 12.84 7.15 -16.27
N LYS A 27 12.82 7.04 -17.61
CA LYS A 27 13.94 7.44 -18.47
C LYS A 27 13.97 8.93 -18.80
N LEU A 28 12.91 9.67 -18.50
CA LEU A 28 12.89 11.13 -18.66
C LEU A 28 13.74 11.81 -17.59
N PRO A 29 14.16 13.08 -17.79
CA PRO A 29 14.72 13.88 -16.71
C PRO A 29 13.79 13.88 -15.51
N ASP A 30 14.34 13.74 -14.31
CA ASP A 30 13.58 13.63 -13.05
C ASP A 30 12.56 12.47 -13.03
N GLY A 31 12.78 11.41 -13.80
CA GLY A 31 11.83 10.32 -14.04
C GLY A 31 11.29 9.63 -12.77
N ASP A 32 12.09 9.56 -11.70
CA ASP A 32 11.63 9.02 -10.42
C ASP A 32 10.64 9.99 -9.76
N ALA A 33 10.87 11.31 -9.80
CA ALA A 33 9.93 12.32 -9.33
C ALA A 33 8.62 12.29 -10.15
N LEU A 34 8.73 12.19 -11.48
CA LEU A 34 7.57 12.05 -12.37
C LEU A 34 6.73 10.81 -12.01
N THR A 35 7.38 9.70 -11.70
CA THR A 35 6.71 8.45 -11.30
C THR A 35 5.98 8.61 -9.95
N ILE A 36 6.59 9.30 -9.00
CA ILE A 36 5.97 9.60 -7.70
C ILE A 36 4.74 10.50 -7.88
N VAL A 37 4.84 11.57 -8.70
CA VAL A 37 3.68 12.43 -9.01
C VAL A 37 2.56 11.64 -9.63
N TYR A 38 2.84 10.76 -10.59
CA TYR A 38 1.84 9.88 -11.20
C TYR A 38 1.15 8.96 -10.16
N LEU A 39 1.90 8.35 -9.25
CA LEU A 39 1.35 7.56 -8.15
C LEU A 39 0.49 8.40 -7.19
N LYS A 40 0.93 9.62 -6.84
CA LYS A 40 0.15 10.55 -6.02
C LYS A 40 -1.18 10.92 -6.68
N MET A 41 -1.18 11.15 -8.00
CA MET A 41 -2.40 11.39 -8.79
C MET A 41 -3.36 10.18 -8.72
N GLN A 42 -2.84 8.97 -8.88
CA GLN A 42 -3.64 7.74 -8.72
C GLN A 42 -4.27 7.66 -7.33
N LEU A 43 -3.50 7.91 -6.27
CA LEU A 43 -4.01 7.91 -4.89
C LEU A 43 -5.06 8.99 -4.66
N LYS A 44 -4.86 10.19 -5.21
CA LYS A 44 -5.82 11.31 -5.12
C LYS A 44 -7.15 10.98 -5.77
N SER A 45 -7.13 10.28 -6.91
CA SER A 45 -8.32 9.93 -7.70
C SER A 45 -9.07 8.68 -7.22
N LEU A 46 -8.61 8.02 -6.14
CA LEU A 46 -9.26 6.79 -5.63
C LEU A 46 -10.73 6.96 -5.26
N LYS A 47 -11.08 8.09 -4.63
CA LYS A 47 -12.45 8.35 -4.18
C LYS A 47 -13.38 8.78 -5.31
N THR A 48 -12.81 9.31 -6.37
CA THR A 48 -13.49 9.87 -7.53
C THR A 48 -13.43 8.95 -8.75
N GLU A 49 -13.05 7.68 -8.53
CA GLU A 49 -13.03 6.63 -9.57
C GLU A 49 -12.13 6.99 -10.77
N GLY A 50 -11.01 7.66 -10.50
CA GLY A 50 -10.03 8.06 -11.50
C GLY A 50 -10.16 9.51 -11.98
N ILE A 51 -11.11 10.28 -11.47
CA ILE A 51 -11.33 11.66 -11.85
C ILE A 51 -10.58 12.60 -10.92
N ILE A 52 -9.85 13.56 -11.48
CA ILE A 52 -9.25 14.68 -10.75
C ILE A 52 -9.86 15.95 -11.31
N GLN A 53 -10.63 16.65 -10.49
CA GLN A 53 -11.29 17.90 -10.85
C GLN A 53 -10.39 19.09 -10.55
N TYR A 54 -10.49 20.11 -11.35
CA TYR A 54 -9.91 21.43 -11.14
C TYR A 54 -10.93 22.36 -10.50
N ASP A 55 -10.65 22.79 -9.26
CA ASP A 55 -11.57 23.63 -8.47
C ASP A 55 -11.45 25.14 -8.81
N ARG A 56 -10.48 25.52 -9.66
CA ARG A 56 -10.20 26.92 -10.08
C ARG A 56 -9.81 27.85 -8.94
N ILE A 57 -9.12 27.30 -7.94
CA ILE A 57 -8.58 28.08 -6.81
C ILE A 57 -7.32 28.85 -7.24
N LEU A 58 -6.51 28.22 -8.12
CA LEU A 58 -5.32 28.81 -8.70
C LEU A 58 -5.51 29.14 -10.19
N PRO A 59 -4.65 29.97 -10.81
CA PRO A 59 -4.80 30.36 -12.21
C PRO A 59 -4.69 29.22 -13.22
N SER A 60 -3.93 28.15 -12.90
CA SER A 60 -3.79 26.98 -13.77
C SER A 60 -4.07 25.67 -13.02
N ALA A 61 -4.56 24.68 -13.77
CA ALA A 61 -4.83 23.35 -13.24
C ALA A 61 -3.54 22.65 -12.74
N GLU A 62 -2.41 22.92 -13.39
CA GLU A 62 -1.11 22.36 -13.00
C GLU A 62 -0.61 22.93 -11.68
N GLU A 63 -0.82 24.24 -11.43
CA GLU A 63 -0.45 24.89 -10.17
C GLU A 63 -1.32 24.38 -9.02
N GLU A 64 -2.62 24.23 -9.26
CA GLU A 64 -3.54 23.68 -8.26
C GLU A 64 -3.22 22.22 -7.95
N LEU A 65 -2.96 21.41 -8.99
CA LEU A 65 -2.57 20.03 -8.81
C LEU A 65 -1.24 19.91 -8.04
N ALA A 66 -0.26 20.77 -8.33
CA ALA A 66 1.01 20.82 -7.64
C ALA A 66 0.83 21.15 -6.14
N LEU A 67 -0.03 22.12 -5.83
CA LEU A 67 -0.39 22.44 -4.44
C LEU A 67 -1.06 21.25 -3.73
N VAL A 68 -2.00 20.58 -4.39
CA VAL A 68 -2.74 19.45 -3.83
C VAL A 68 -1.86 18.23 -3.60
N LEU A 69 -0.87 18.01 -4.47
CA LEU A 69 0.06 16.88 -4.39
C LEU A 69 1.29 17.17 -3.52
N ASP A 70 1.50 18.45 -3.13
CA ASP A 70 2.70 18.93 -2.44
C ASP A 70 3.96 18.59 -3.26
N GLU A 71 3.98 19.07 -4.52
CA GLU A 71 5.06 18.84 -5.48
C GLU A 71 5.40 20.10 -6.28
N ASP A 72 6.58 20.14 -6.89
CA ASP A 72 6.99 21.25 -7.76
C ASP A 72 6.12 21.34 -9.01
N VAL A 73 5.69 22.56 -9.35
CA VAL A 73 4.81 22.85 -10.52
C VAL A 73 5.44 22.38 -11.83
N ASN A 74 6.76 22.53 -12.00
CA ASN A 74 7.42 22.13 -13.24
C ASN A 74 7.46 20.61 -13.38
N ILE A 75 7.68 19.90 -12.27
CA ILE A 75 7.62 18.43 -12.24
C ILE A 75 6.20 17.96 -12.55
N VAL A 76 5.18 18.58 -11.96
CA VAL A 76 3.77 18.25 -12.26
C VAL A 76 3.43 18.51 -13.73
N ARG A 77 3.83 19.67 -14.28
CA ARG A 77 3.61 20.01 -15.69
C ARG A 77 4.29 19.02 -16.64
N LEU A 78 5.54 18.64 -16.35
CA LEU A 78 6.28 17.66 -17.14
C LEU A 78 5.62 16.27 -17.03
N THR A 79 5.20 15.88 -15.84
CA THR A 79 4.47 14.62 -15.61
C THR A 79 3.19 14.58 -16.43
N LEU A 80 2.34 15.61 -16.33
CA LEU A 80 1.09 15.69 -17.08
C LEU A 80 1.30 15.56 -18.58
N SER A 81 2.25 16.34 -19.12
CA SER A 81 2.61 16.26 -20.54
C SER A 81 3.00 14.83 -20.94
N ALA A 82 3.84 14.17 -20.15
CA ALA A 82 4.31 12.83 -20.44
C ALA A 82 3.18 11.78 -20.38
N ILE A 83 2.37 11.79 -19.29
CA ILE A 83 1.34 10.77 -19.09
C ILE A 83 0.13 10.95 -20.02
N VAL A 84 -0.20 12.18 -20.42
CA VAL A 84 -1.22 12.43 -21.46
C VAL A 84 -0.73 11.92 -22.81
N ASN A 85 0.52 12.22 -23.20
CA ASN A 85 1.11 11.73 -24.45
C ASN A 85 1.21 10.18 -24.48
N MET A 86 1.36 9.54 -23.33
CA MET A 86 1.39 8.08 -23.20
C MET A 86 -0.03 7.45 -23.13
N GLY A 87 -1.09 8.25 -23.11
CA GLY A 87 -2.48 7.78 -23.00
C GLY A 87 -2.84 7.19 -21.61
N LEU A 88 -2.08 7.52 -20.56
CA LEU A 88 -2.37 7.10 -19.20
C LEU A 88 -3.41 7.98 -18.53
N VAL A 89 -3.54 9.21 -19.01
CA VAL A 89 -4.51 10.22 -18.57
C VAL A 89 -5.16 10.85 -19.78
N GLU A 90 -6.47 11.02 -19.73
CA GLU A 90 -7.25 11.81 -20.68
C GLU A 90 -7.60 13.15 -20.04
N GLN A 91 -7.50 14.21 -20.83
CA GLN A 91 -7.97 15.53 -20.44
C GLN A 91 -9.37 15.75 -21.01
N TRP A 92 -10.35 15.92 -20.13
CA TRP A 92 -11.73 16.18 -20.49
C TRP A 92 -12.05 17.69 -20.45
N GLU A 93 -13.26 18.04 -20.80
CA GLU A 93 -13.74 19.42 -20.70
C GLU A 93 -13.55 19.99 -19.28
N ASN A 94 -13.37 21.30 -19.18
CA ASN A 94 -13.11 22.02 -17.94
C ASN A 94 -11.85 21.59 -17.16
N ASP A 95 -10.79 21.19 -17.87
CA ASP A 95 -9.50 20.76 -17.30
C ASP A 95 -9.61 19.58 -16.33
N THR A 96 -10.67 18.81 -16.45
CA THR A 96 -10.84 17.58 -15.70
C THR A 96 -9.91 16.50 -16.25
N LEU A 97 -9.15 15.86 -15.38
CA LEU A 97 -8.25 14.76 -15.73
C LEU A 97 -8.89 13.42 -15.39
N TYR A 98 -8.84 12.48 -16.32
CA TYR A 98 -9.31 11.12 -16.14
C TYR A 98 -8.18 10.11 -16.26
N MET A 99 -7.93 9.35 -15.19
CA MET A 99 -6.91 8.31 -15.11
C MET A 99 -7.43 7.00 -15.70
N VAL A 100 -7.04 6.66 -16.93
CA VAL A 100 -7.62 5.56 -17.73
C VAL A 100 -7.60 4.20 -17.04
N ALA A 101 -6.51 3.86 -16.35
CA ALA A 101 -6.34 2.55 -15.72
C ALA A 101 -7.02 2.40 -14.35
N MET A 102 -7.56 3.48 -13.78
CA MET A 102 -7.95 3.51 -12.36
C MET A 102 -9.09 2.57 -12.00
N GLN A 103 -10.07 2.35 -12.88
CA GLN A 103 -11.22 1.47 -12.57
C GLN A 103 -10.81 0.05 -12.15
N ASN A 104 -9.72 -0.47 -12.74
CA ASN A 104 -9.19 -1.79 -12.42
C ASN A 104 -8.28 -1.80 -11.17
N LEU A 105 -7.74 -0.64 -10.81
CA LEU A 105 -6.77 -0.48 -9.72
C LEU A 105 -7.42 -0.10 -8.39
N ILE A 106 -8.67 0.37 -8.40
CA ILE A 106 -9.38 0.79 -7.18
C ILE A 106 -9.83 -0.44 -6.38
N GLY A 107 -9.42 -0.50 -5.13
CA GLY A 107 -9.99 -1.37 -4.12
C GLY A 107 -10.75 -0.54 -3.09
N SER A 108 -11.90 -1.03 -2.64
CA SER A 108 -12.65 -0.36 -1.57
C SER A 108 -13.37 -1.36 -0.68
N GLU A 109 -13.41 -1.07 0.61
CA GLU A 109 -14.13 -1.87 1.59
C GLU A 109 -14.74 -0.96 2.65
N THR A 110 -15.96 -1.26 3.08
CA THR A 110 -16.54 -0.59 4.23
C THR A 110 -16.02 -1.23 5.53
N ALA A 111 -15.94 -0.45 6.60
CA ALA A 111 -15.53 -0.96 7.91
C ALA A 111 -16.43 -2.12 8.41
N VAL A 112 -17.69 -2.15 7.98
CA VAL A 112 -18.64 -3.24 8.26
C VAL A 112 -18.28 -4.47 7.43
N ALA A 113 -18.02 -4.31 6.12
CA ALA A 113 -17.64 -5.41 5.25
C ALA A 113 -16.32 -6.07 5.70
N GLU A 114 -15.33 -5.27 6.12
CA GLU A 114 -14.07 -5.78 6.69
C GLU A 114 -14.32 -6.62 7.95
N ARG A 115 -15.16 -6.15 8.88
CA ARG A 115 -15.50 -6.91 10.09
C ARG A 115 -16.21 -8.21 9.75
N VAL A 116 -17.15 -8.18 8.80
CA VAL A 116 -17.88 -9.36 8.35
C VAL A 116 -16.94 -10.35 7.68
N ARG A 117 -16.01 -9.89 6.83
CA ARG A 117 -15.00 -10.74 6.21
C ARG A 117 -14.12 -11.42 7.26
N LYS A 118 -13.54 -10.65 8.19
CA LYS A 118 -12.71 -11.18 9.28
C LYS A 118 -13.48 -12.18 10.16
N HIS A 119 -14.76 -11.90 10.43
CA HIS A 119 -15.61 -12.82 11.21
C HIS A 119 -15.85 -14.14 10.46
N ARG A 120 -16.15 -14.09 9.15
CA ARG A 120 -16.33 -15.29 8.32
C ARG A 120 -15.04 -16.11 8.19
N GLU A 121 -13.91 -15.47 8.03
CA GLU A 121 -12.59 -16.12 8.01
C GLU A 121 -12.32 -16.85 9.32
N LYS A 122 -12.54 -16.18 10.45
CA LYS A 122 -12.42 -16.79 11.77
C LYS A 122 -13.37 -17.98 11.96
N GLN A 123 -14.62 -17.88 11.52
CA GLN A 123 -15.57 -19.00 11.57
C GLN A 123 -15.14 -20.17 10.69
N LYS A 124 -14.61 -19.90 9.47
CA LYS A 124 -14.09 -20.98 8.61
C LYS A 124 -12.92 -21.71 9.26
N LEU A 125 -11.99 -20.99 9.88
CA LEU A 125 -10.87 -21.60 10.63
C LEU A 125 -11.37 -22.47 11.78
N LEU A 126 -12.37 -22.01 12.54
CA LEU A 126 -12.98 -22.80 13.61
C LEU A 126 -13.72 -24.04 13.09
N GLN A 127 -14.44 -23.93 11.96
CA GLN A 127 -15.13 -25.07 11.34
C GLN A 127 -14.17 -26.07 10.70
N CYS A 128 -13.02 -25.66 10.18
CA CYS A 128 -11.97 -26.58 9.73
C CYS A 128 -11.41 -27.39 10.91
N ASN A 129 -11.27 -26.78 12.08
CA ASN A 129 -10.82 -27.47 13.28
C ASN A 129 -11.86 -28.46 13.86
N THR A 130 -13.16 -28.21 13.66
CA THR A 130 -14.22 -29.13 14.14
C THR A 130 -14.47 -30.34 13.23
N LYS A 131 -13.99 -30.31 11.97
CA LYS A 131 -14.06 -31.49 11.08
C LYS A 131 -12.93 -32.49 11.28
N VAL A 132 -11.93 -32.17 12.07
CA VAL A 132 -10.84 -33.08 12.46
C VAL A 132 -11.05 -33.46 13.93
N THR A 133 -12.21 -34.05 14.24
CA THR A 133 -12.43 -34.75 15.50
C THR A 133 -11.92 -36.18 15.41
N ASN A 134 -10.60 -36.31 15.38
CA ASN A 134 -9.96 -37.46 16.00
C ASN A 134 -9.14 -36.92 17.18
N SER A 135 -9.39 -37.42 18.36
CA SER A 135 -8.86 -36.99 19.67
C SER A 135 -7.33 -36.95 19.77
N ASN A 136 -6.60 -37.31 18.73
CA ASN A 136 -5.14 -37.27 18.67
C ASN A 136 -4.55 -35.93 18.19
N THR A 137 -5.33 -35.09 17.49
CA THR A 137 -4.80 -33.84 16.92
C THR A 137 -4.62 -32.73 17.96
N TYR A 138 -5.48 -32.72 18.99
CA TYR A 138 -5.33 -31.76 20.11
C TYR A 138 -4.07 -32.02 20.95
N ILE A 139 -3.68 -33.29 21.06
CA ILE A 139 -2.46 -33.68 21.80
C ILE A 139 -1.19 -33.33 21.01
N GLU A 140 -1.25 -33.33 19.66
CA GLU A 140 -0.10 -32.96 18.82
C GLU A 140 0.13 -31.45 18.74
N ILE A 141 -0.93 -30.62 18.74
CA ILE A 141 -0.81 -29.16 18.75
C ILE A 141 -0.24 -28.69 20.08
N ASP A 142 -0.76 -29.18 21.22
CA ASP A 142 -0.24 -28.85 22.55
C ASP A 142 1.22 -29.34 22.75
N LYS A 143 1.59 -30.44 22.09
CA LYS A 143 2.97 -30.93 22.08
C LYS A 143 3.90 -30.11 21.18
N ARG A 144 3.40 -29.50 20.09
CA ARG A 144 4.19 -28.61 19.24
C ARG A 144 4.44 -27.26 19.91
N GLU A 145 3.39 -26.63 20.47
CA GLU A 145 3.53 -25.39 21.22
C GLU A 145 4.51 -25.53 22.38
N LYS A 146 4.41 -26.62 23.16
CA LYS A 146 5.35 -26.92 24.26
C LYS A 146 6.78 -27.25 23.79
N ARG A 147 6.98 -27.69 22.55
CA ARG A 147 8.32 -27.86 21.97
C ARG A 147 8.90 -26.55 21.51
N GLU A 148 8.12 -25.68 20.88
CA GLU A 148 8.55 -24.36 20.47
C GLU A 148 8.88 -23.47 21.67
N GLU A 149 8.07 -23.50 22.74
CA GLU A 149 8.40 -22.82 24.01
C GLU A 149 9.71 -23.32 24.63
N LYS A 150 9.99 -24.62 24.59
CA LYS A 150 11.25 -25.18 25.10
C LYS A 150 12.46 -24.84 24.20
N GLU A 151 12.31 -24.78 22.89
CA GLU A 151 13.36 -24.35 21.97
C GLU A 151 13.70 -22.86 22.15
N ILE A 152 12.69 -22.00 22.42
CA ILE A 152 12.89 -20.59 22.73
C ILE A 152 13.64 -20.41 24.05
N GLU A 153 13.35 -21.25 25.06
CA GLU A 153 14.02 -21.20 26.36
C GLU A 153 15.50 -21.66 26.31
N ILE A 154 15.83 -22.60 25.39
CA ILE A 154 17.19 -23.08 25.16
C ILE A 154 18.06 -22.06 24.39
N TYR A 155 17.42 -21.20 23.54
CA TYR A 155 18.10 -20.15 22.76
C TYR A 155 18.09 -18.77 23.44
N SER A 156 17.63 -18.65 24.67
CA SER A 156 17.78 -17.42 25.45
C SER A 156 19.27 -17.25 25.78
N PRO A 157 19.92 -16.15 25.37
CA PRO A 157 21.35 -15.97 25.61
C PRO A 157 21.61 -15.95 27.11
N ALA A 158 22.46 -16.88 27.57
CA ALA A 158 22.94 -16.92 28.94
C ALA A 158 23.44 -15.53 29.34
N LYS A 159 23.07 -15.09 30.53
CA LYS A 159 23.45 -13.84 31.14
C LYS A 159 24.96 -13.64 30.95
N ALA A 160 25.36 -12.55 30.31
CA ALA A 160 26.72 -12.15 30.16
C ALA A 160 27.39 -12.10 31.55
N GLU A 161 28.45 -12.86 31.74
CA GLU A 161 29.30 -12.74 32.92
C GLU A 161 29.96 -11.36 32.94
N PRO A 162 30.18 -10.73 34.11
CA PRO A 162 30.75 -9.40 34.19
C PRO A 162 32.20 -9.47 33.72
N ILE A 163 32.56 -8.59 32.79
CA ILE A 163 33.91 -8.40 32.27
C ILE A 163 34.81 -7.95 33.42
N VAL A 164 35.79 -8.78 33.80
CA VAL A 164 36.83 -8.44 34.78
C VAL A 164 37.80 -7.46 34.12
N PRO A 165 38.09 -6.30 34.70
CA PRO A 165 39.02 -5.36 34.09
C PRO A 165 40.46 -5.91 34.11
N TYR A 166 41.13 -5.80 32.95
CA TYR A 166 42.51 -6.17 32.74
C TYR A 166 43.43 -5.34 33.64
N GLN A 167 44.15 -5.96 34.55
CA GLN A 167 45.21 -5.30 35.33
C GLN A 167 46.44 -5.21 34.47
N GLU A 168 46.91 -4.00 34.22
CA GLU A 168 48.25 -3.75 33.66
C GLU A 168 49.31 -4.23 34.64
N ILE A 169 50.16 -5.11 34.14
CA ILE A 169 51.36 -5.54 34.85
C ILE A 169 52.48 -4.59 34.44
N THR A 170 52.99 -3.82 35.41
CA THR A 170 54.21 -3.05 35.33
C THR A 170 55.45 -3.93 35.23
#